data_9a6338d781d31963ac0c845f76098aec
#
_entry.id   9a6338d781d31963ac0c845f76098aec
#
_cell.length_a   1.000
_cell.length_b   1.000
_cell.length_c   1.000
_cell.angle_alpha   90.00
_cell.angle_beta   90.00
_cell.angle_gamma   90.00
#
_symmetry.space_group_name_H-M   'P 1'
#
loop_
_entity.id
_entity.type
_entity.pdbx_description
1 polymer ?
#
loop_
_entity_poly.entity_id
_entity_poly.type
_entity_poly.pdbx_seq_one_letter_code
_entity_poly.pdbx_strand_id
1 'polypeptide(L)'
;MALLPDTSTSSLGETLAGADLQPNTTYRMQIEEERIQSALTERLAAVEQAAYKILNTERYEYVIYSWNYGVELADLFGKPIPYVLSEIPRRIREALVQDDRINDVTDFDIRYVHSNAQGRRGDVLARFKVRSIYGDIAMEKGVSI
;
A
#
# COMPACT_ATOMS: atom_id res chain seq x y z
N MET A 1 -6.12 40.29 37.26
CA MET A 1 -6.39 38.87 37.37
C MET A 1 -6.42 38.30 35.96
N ALA A 2 -5.37 37.61 35.54
CA ALA A 2 -5.34 36.98 34.21
C ALA A 2 -6.09 35.64 34.28
N LEU A 3 -7.21 35.55 33.56
CA LEU A 3 -8.08 34.35 33.49
C LEU A 3 -7.78 33.48 32.27
N LEU A 4 -6.70 33.74 31.54
CA LEU A 4 -6.29 32.89 30.41
C LEU A 4 -5.11 32.03 30.84
N PRO A 5 -5.17 30.71 30.63
CA PRO A 5 -4.00 29.86 30.81
C PRO A 5 -2.91 30.30 29.83
N ASP A 6 -1.68 30.40 30.29
CA ASP A 6 -0.51 30.59 29.43
C ASP A 6 -0.45 29.39 28.45
N THR A 7 -0.96 29.59 27.26
CA THR A 7 -0.72 28.69 26.14
C THR A 7 0.68 28.94 25.63
N SER A 8 1.68 28.32 26.27
CA SER A 8 3.01 28.23 25.70
C SER A 8 2.90 27.42 24.42
N THR A 9 2.96 28.07 23.28
CA THR A 9 2.89 27.54 21.93
C THR A 9 4.00 26.52 21.61
N SER A 10 4.97 26.34 22.50
CA SER A 10 6.07 25.40 22.36
C SER A 10 5.65 23.92 22.49
N SER A 11 4.63 23.60 23.30
CA SER A 11 4.19 22.22 23.49
C SER A 11 3.30 21.71 22.35
N LEU A 12 2.60 22.60 21.65
CA LEU A 12 1.76 22.23 20.51
C LEU A 12 2.58 21.92 19.26
N GLY A 13 3.71 22.59 19.07
CA GLY A 13 4.61 22.35 17.95
C GLY A 13 5.29 20.98 18.03
N GLU A 14 5.72 20.57 19.23
CA GLU A 14 6.33 19.25 19.45
C GLU A 14 5.31 18.10 19.33
N THR A 15 4.07 18.33 19.75
CA THR A 15 3.01 17.33 19.63
C THR A 15 2.56 17.13 18.17
N LEU A 16 2.62 18.17 17.34
CA LEU A 16 2.28 18.08 15.92
C LEU A 16 3.41 17.50 15.06
N ALA A 17 4.67 17.72 15.45
CA ALA A 17 5.82 17.15 14.72
C ALA A 17 5.93 15.61 14.85
N GLY A 18 5.26 15.00 15.81
CA GLY A 18 5.20 13.53 15.97
C GLY A 18 3.96 12.88 15.36
N ALA A 19 3.05 13.66 14.76
CA ALA A 19 1.76 13.17 14.29
C ALA A 19 1.74 12.66 12.83
N ASP A 20 2.85 12.78 12.11
CA ASP A 20 2.90 12.54 10.66
C ASP A 20 3.13 11.07 10.27
N LEU A 21 3.56 10.21 11.19
CA LEU A 21 3.78 8.81 10.88
C LEU A 21 2.52 7.96 11.13
N GLN A 22 2.22 7.10 10.18
CA GLN A 22 1.16 6.10 10.33
C GLN A 22 1.35 5.24 11.59
N PRO A 23 0.27 4.79 12.25
CA PRO A 23 0.38 3.94 13.42
C PRO A 23 1.20 2.67 13.14
N ASN A 24 2.15 2.36 14.03
CA ASN A 24 2.96 1.16 13.90
C ASN A 24 2.23 -0.12 14.29
N THR A 25 1.12 0.00 15.03
CA THR A 25 0.38 -1.12 15.64
C THR A 25 -1.00 -1.21 15.04
N THR A 26 -1.39 -2.38 14.59
CA THR A 26 -2.70 -2.64 14.00
C THR A 26 -3.17 -4.05 14.34
N TYR A 27 -4.46 -4.33 14.17
CA TYR A 27 -4.99 -5.68 14.31
C TYR A 27 -4.46 -6.58 13.20
N ARG A 28 -4.03 -7.80 13.57
CA ARG A 28 -3.52 -8.78 12.61
C ARG A 28 -4.62 -9.32 11.72
N MET A 29 -4.41 -9.26 10.41
CA MET A 29 -5.24 -9.95 9.43
C MET A 29 -4.67 -11.35 9.13
N GLN A 30 -5.55 -12.34 9.08
CA GLN A 30 -5.27 -13.65 8.50
C GLN A 30 -5.86 -13.66 7.08
N ILE A 31 -5.01 -13.43 6.10
CA ILE A 31 -5.43 -13.27 4.71
C ILE A 31 -6.04 -14.56 4.16
N GLU A 32 -5.44 -15.71 4.49
CA GLU A 32 -5.93 -17.02 4.02
C GLU A 32 -7.27 -17.43 4.64
N GLU A 33 -7.55 -17.00 5.87
CA GLU A 33 -8.77 -17.33 6.60
C GLU A 33 -9.82 -16.21 6.52
N GLU A 34 -9.55 -15.12 5.79
CA GLU A 34 -10.42 -13.95 5.59
C GLU A 34 -11.00 -13.37 6.90
N ARG A 35 -10.19 -13.36 7.95
CA ARG A 35 -10.63 -12.84 9.27
C ARG A 35 -9.57 -11.97 9.95
N ILE A 36 -10.05 -11.14 10.87
CA ILE A 36 -9.20 -10.32 11.73
C ILE A 36 -9.03 -11.04 13.06
N GLN A 37 -7.78 -11.16 13.51
CA GLN A 37 -7.47 -11.67 14.84
C GLN A 37 -7.53 -10.56 15.89
N SER A 38 -7.79 -10.94 17.15
CA SER A 38 -7.69 -10.04 18.30
C SER A 38 -6.22 -9.72 18.68
N ALA A 39 -5.25 -10.37 18.03
CA ALA A 39 -3.83 -10.09 18.20
C ALA A 39 -3.41 -8.84 17.42
N LEU A 40 -2.46 -8.09 17.98
CA LEU A 40 -1.86 -6.93 17.34
C LEU A 40 -0.61 -7.34 16.55
N THR A 41 -0.33 -6.58 15.49
CA THR A 41 0.92 -6.67 14.72
C THR A 41 1.58 -5.30 14.65
N GLU A 42 2.91 -5.27 14.58
CA GLU A 42 3.70 -4.06 14.70
C GLU A 42 4.81 -3.98 13.66
N ARG A 43 5.36 -2.77 13.49
CA ARG A 43 6.57 -2.50 12.70
C ARG A 43 6.49 -3.08 11.29
N LEU A 44 7.44 -3.92 10.94
CA LEU A 44 7.57 -4.50 9.59
C LEU A 44 6.31 -5.26 9.15
N ALA A 45 5.74 -6.09 10.03
CA ALA A 45 4.53 -6.85 9.73
C ALA A 45 3.29 -5.95 9.58
N ALA A 46 3.24 -4.82 10.30
CA ALA A 46 2.17 -3.84 10.13
C ALA A 46 2.29 -3.10 8.79
N VAL A 47 3.51 -2.79 8.35
CA VAL A 47 3.75 -2.17 7.03
C VAL A 47 3.42 -3.13 5.90
N GLU A 48 3.82 -4.40 6.01
CA GLU A 48 3.47 -5.45 5.05
C GLU A 48 1.95 -5.58 4.88
N GLN A 49 1.23 -5.63 6.00
CA GLN A 49 -0.24 -5.68 5.98
C GLN A 49 -0.87 -4.41 5.39
N ALA A 50 -0.31 -3.23 5.68
CA ALA A 50 -0.77 -1.98 5.09
C ALA A 50 -0.54 -1.95 3.57
N ALA A 51 0.64 -2.36 3.11
CA ALA A 51 0.95 -2.47 1.69
C ALA A 51 0.00 -3.46 0.98
N TYR A 52 -0.28 -4.61 1.60
CA TYR A 52 -1.26 -5.57 1.09
C TYR A 52 -2.65 -4.93 0.91
N LYS A 53 -3.13 -4.16 1.90
CA LYS A 53 -4.42 -3.47 1.80
C LYS A 53 -4.44 -2.43 0.69
N ILE A 54 -3.39 -1.61 0.56
CA ILE A 54 -3.26 -0.60 -0.49
C ILE A 54 -3.33 -1.25 -1.88
N LEU A 55 -2.61 -2.35 -2.08
CA LEU A 55 -2.56 -3.06 -3.37
C LEU A 55 -3.85 -3.81 -3.72
N ASN A 56 -4.70 -4.10 -2.75
CA ASN A 56 -5.99 -4.75 -2.96
C ASN A 56 -7.18 -3.78 -2.89
N THR A 57 -6.91 -2.48 -2.82
CA THR A 57 -7.93 -1.43 -2.86
C THR A 57 -7.75 -0.63 -4.14
N GLU A 58 -8.75 -0.61 -5.01
CA GLU A 58 -8.75 0.24 -6.19
C GLU A 58 -8.95 1.70 -5.77
N ARG A 59 -8.14 2.61 -6.32
CA ARG A 59 -8.19 4.04 -6.00
C ARG A 59 -9.48 4.66 -6.55
N TYR A 60 -10.06 5.58 -5.81
CA TYR A 60 -11.31 6.30 -6.11
C TYR A 60 -12.60 5.48 -6.06
N GLU A 61 -12.54 4.19 -5.85
CA GLU A 61 -13.74 3.35 -5.83
C GLU A 61 -14.54 3.51 -4.53
N TYR A 62 -13.85 3.68 -3.41
CA TYR A 62 -14.46 3.72 -2.08
C TYR A 62 -14.41 5.11 -1.46
N VAL A 63 -15.57 5.68 -1.13
CA VAL A 63 -15.72 7.03 -0.55
C VAL A 63 -15.05 7.19 0.82
N ILE A 64 -14.89 6.08 1.57
CA ILE A 64 -14.29 6.09 2.91
C ILE A 64 -12.76 6.33 2.90
N TYR A 65 -12.11 6.15 1.76
CA TYR A 65 -10.67 6.35 1.62
C TYR A 65 -10.34 7.73 1.05
N SER A 66 -9.16 8.24 1.41
CA SER A 66 -8.64 9.47 0.81
C SER A 66 -8.34 9.27 -0.69
N TRP A 67 -8.27 10.38 -1.42
CA TRP A 67 -7.96 10.38 -2.87
C TRP A 67 -6.64 9.71 -3.24
N ASN A 68 -5.70 9.64 -2.29
CA ASN A 68 -4.36 9.06 -2.51
C ASN A 68 -4.27 7.58 -2.11
N TYR A 69 -5.32 7.01 -1.49
CA TYR A 69 -5.29 5.64 -1.01
C TYR A 69 -5.67 4.65 -2.10
N GLY A 70 -4.93 3.56 -2.18
CA GLY A 70 -5.17 2.50 -3.15
C GLY A 70 -4.32 2.62 -4.41
N VAL A 71 -4.46 1.66 -5.31
CA VAL A 71 -3.73 1.55 -6.58
C VAL A 71 -4.71 1.55 -7.75
N GLU A 72 -4.32 2.15 -8.87
CA GLU A 72 -5.13 2.19 -10.09
C GLU A 72 -4.69 1.06 -11.03
N LEU A 73 -5.36 -0.08 -10.98
CA LEU A 73 -5.07 -1.23 -11.84
C LEU A 73 -6.24 -1.62 -12.74
N ALA A 74 -7.46 -1.24 -12.39
CA ALA A 74 -8.66 -1.63 -13.13
C ALA A 74 -8.69 -1.12 -14.57
N ASP A 75 -8.15 0.08 -14.82
CA ASP A 75 -8.11 0.67 -16.18
C ASP A 75 -7.04 0.02 -17.09
N LEU A 76 -6.17 -0.81 -16.56
CA LEU A 76 -5.20 -1.61 -17.32
C LEU A 76 -5.87 -2.81 -18.01
N PHE A 77 -7.06 -3.20 -17.54
CA PHE A 77 -7.82 -4.28 -18.16
C PHE A 77 -8.15 -3.94 -19.62
N GLY A 78 -7.79 -4.84 -20.53
CA GLY A 78 -8.02 -4.66 -21.96
C GLY A 78 -7.00 -3.79 -22.69
N LYS A 79 -5.97 -3.29 -22.03
CA LYS A 79 -4.88 -2.55 -22.68
C LYS A 79 -3.84 -3.50 -23.30
N PRO A 80 -3.02 -3.02 -24.24
CA PRO A 80 -1.93 -3.82 -24.81
C PRO A 80 -0.93 -4.27 -23.74
N ILE A 81 -0.49 -5.53 -23.79
CA ILE A 81 0.44 -6.11 -22.81
C ILE A 81 1.71 -5.29 -22.59
N PRO A 82 2.42 -4.81 -23.63
CA PRO A 82 3.62 -4.00 -23.44
C PRO A 82 3.36 -2.72 -22.63
N TYR A 83 2.21 -2.09 -22.82
CA TYR A 83 1.79 -0.91 -22.06
C TYR A 83 1.55 -1.28 -20.59
N VAL A 84 0.81 -2.36 -20.34
CA VAL A 84 0.52 -2.85 -18.97
C VAL A 84 1.79 -3.15 -18.21
N LEU A 85 2.75 -3.87 -18.83
CA LEU A 85 4.03 -4.22 -18.21
C LEU A 85 4.86 -2.98 -17.82
N SER A 86 4.78 -1.91 -18.59
CA SER A 86 5.49 -0.65 -18.30
C SER A 86 4.81 0.19 -17.20
N GLU A 87 3.48 0.14 -17.11
CA GLU A 87 2.70 0.95 -16.18
C GLU A 87 2.62 0.37 -14.75
N ILE A 88 2.59 -0.96 -14.61
CA ILE A 88 2.44 -1.64 -13.32
C ILE A 88 3.50 -1.17 -12.30
N PRO A 89 4.82 -1.14 -12.60
CA PRO A 89 5.82 -0.71 -11.62
C PRO A 89 5.59 0.71 -11.13
N ARG A 90 5.28 1.62 -12.05
CA ARG A 90 5.02 3.03 -11.74
C ARG A 90 3.83 3.18 -10.80
N ARG A 91 2.72 2.52 -11.11
CA ARG A 91 1.47 2.61 -10.33
C ARG A 91 1.59 1.97 -8.94
N ILE A 92 2.23 0.82 -8.84
CA ILE A 92 2.51 0.17 -7.55
C ILE A 92 3.40 1.07 -6.68
N ARG A 93 4.49 1.61 -7.24
CA ARG A 93 5.38 2.50 -6.53
C ARG A 93 4.65 3.76 -6.04
N GLU A 94 3.92 4.41 -6.92
CA GLU A 94 3.13 5.61 -6.60
C GLU A 94 2.12 5.35 -5.47
N ALA A 95 1.43 4.21 -5.51
CA ALA A 95 0.44 3.85 -4.49
C ALA A 95 1.08 3.59 -3.13
N LEU A 96 2.18 2.85 -3.08
CA LEU A 96 2.81 2.45 -1.82
C LEU A 96 3.59 3.58 -1.15
N VAL A 97 4.22 4.48 -1.90
CA VAL A 97 4.97 5.63 -1.36
C VAL A 97 4.05 6.66 -0.69
N GLN A 98 2.74 6.57 -0.84
CA GLN A 98 1.80 7.39 -0.07
C GLN A 98 1.79 7.04 1.43
N ASP A 99 2.23 5.85 1.81
CA ASP A 99 2.45 5.50 3.23
C ASP A 99 3.82 6.02 3.66
N ASP A 100 3.85 6.91 4.64
CA ASP A 100 5.05 7.60 5.14
C ASP A 100 6.09 6.65 5.79
N ARG A 101 5.71 5.41 6.07
CA ARG A 101 6.63 4.35 6.52
C ARG A 101 7.36 3.66 5.37
N ILE A 102 6.93 3.87 4.12
CA ILE A 102 7.52 3.28 2.92
C ILE A 102 8.38 4.32 2.21
N ASN A 103 9.68 4.07 2.16
CA ASN A 103 10.63 4.98 1.52
C ASN A 103 10.65 4.83 0.01
N ASP A 104 10.61 3.60 -0.49
CA ASP A 104 10.65 3.32 -1.92
C ASP A 104 10.20 1.87 -2.24
N VAL A 105 9.98 1.61 -3.54
CA VAL A 105 9.69 0.27 -4.07
C VAL A 105 10.65 0.00 -5.22
N THR A 106 11.39 -1.10 -5.12
CA THR A 106 12.50 -1.45 -6.05
C THR A 106 12.43 -2.91 -6.48
N ASP A 107 13.38 -3.32 -7.31
CA ASP A 107 13.61 -4.72 -7.71
C ASP A 107 12.35 -5.35 -8.37
N PHE A 108 11.71 -4.60 -9.27
CA PHE A 108 10.56 -5.11 -10.01
C PHE A 108 10.94 -6.23 -10.98
N ASP A 109 10.31 -7.39 -10.83
CA ASP A 109 10.30 -8.50 -11.78
C ASP A 109 8.85 -8.71 -12.26
N ILE A 110 8.58 -8.31 -13.49
CA ILE A 110 7.23 -8.34 -14.07
C ILE A 110 7.16 -9.45 -15.10
N ARG A 111 6.25 -10.40 -14.91
CA ARG A 111 6.09 -11.54 -15.80
C ARG A 111 4.65 -11.67 -16.27
N TYR A 112 4.49 -11.85 -17.58
CA TYR A 112 3.20 -12.21 -18.15
C TYR A 112 3.00 -13.73 -18.07
N VAL A 113 1.92 -14.17 -17.44
CA VAL A 113 1.55 -15.56 -17.30
C VAL A 113 0.39 -15.86 -18.25
N HIS A 114 0.67 -16.63 -19.28
CA HIS A 114 -0.38 -17.08 -20.22
C HIS A 114 -1.30 -18.07 -19.53
N SER A 115 -2.58 -17.78 -19.49
CA SER A 115 -3.57 -18.77 -19.08
C SER A 115 -3.92 -19.64 -20.28
N ASN A 116 -3.53 -20.91 -20.26
CA ASN A 116 -3.81 -21.88 -21.34
C ASN A 116 -5.25 -22.45 -21.30
N ALA A 117 -6.08 -22.02 -20.36
CA ALA A 117 -7.43 -22.55 -20.20
C ALA A 117 -8.47 -21.58 -20.80
N GLN A 118 -9.03 -21.98 -21.94
CA GLN A 118 -10.32 -21.49 -22.46
C GLN A 118 -10.43 -20.00 -22.81
N GLY A 119 -9.41 -19.42 -23.47
CA GLY A 119 -9.56 -18.07 -24.05
C GLY A 119 -9.62 -16.95 -23.03
N ARG A 120 -9.26 -17.19 -21.77
CA ARG A 120 -9.08 -16.15 -20.78
C ARG A 120 -7.79 -15.38 -21.05
N ARG A 121 -7.85 -14.06 -20.93
CA ARG A 121 -6.67 -13.20 -20.95
C ARG A 121 -5.72 -13.64 -19.83
N GLY A 122 -4.43 -13.49 -20.06
CA GLY A 122 -3.42 -13.88 -19.09
C GLY A 122 -3.36 -12.91 -17.90
N ASP A 123 -2.64 -13.34 -16.90
CA ASP A 123 -2.37 -12.53 -15.72
C ASP A 123 -0.93 -11.98 -15.79
N VAL A 124 -0.72 -10.80 -15.22
CA VAL A 124 0.62 -10.26 -15.00
C VAL A 124 0.97 -10.42 -13.54
N LEU A 125 2.10 -11.07 -13.29
CA LEU A 125 2.66 -11.25 -11.97
C LEU A 125 3.78 -10.23 -11.75
N ALA A 126 3.61 -9.36 -10.77
CA ALA A 126 4.60 -8.39 -10.36
C ALA A 126 5.21 -8.79 -9.02
N ARG A 127 6.52 -9.04 -8.99
CA ARG A 127 7.32 -9.20 -7.79
C ARG A 127 8.15 -7.95 -7.58
N PHE A 128 8.27 -7.50 -6.36
CA PHE A 128 9.02 -6.29 -6.02
C PHE A 128 9.41 -6.28 -4.55
N LYS A 129 10.30 -5.36 -4.21
CA LYS A 129 10.77 -5.14 -2.85
C LYS A 129 10.31 -3.78 -2.34
N VAL A 130 9.60 -3.79 -1.23
CA VAL A 130 9.18 -2.58 -0.51
C VAL A 130 10.25 -2.23 0.51
N ARG A 131 10.81 -1.03 0.43
CA ARG A 131 11.80 -0.49 1.37
C ARG A 131 11.10 0.38 2.39
N SER A 132 11.00 -0.11 3.63
CA SER A 132 10.37 0.62 4.72
C SER A 132 11.39 1.12 5.74
N ILE A 133 10.93 2.01 6.64
CA ILE A 133 11.74 2.48 7.78
C ILE A 133 12.09 1.35 8.76
N TYR A 134 11.40 0.20 8.71
CA TYR A 134 11.62 -0.98 9.55
C TYR A 134 12.38 -2.09 8.85
N GLY A 135 12.69 -1.96 7.56
CA GLY A 135 13.38 -2.97 6.76
C GLY A 135 12.70 -3.23 5.41
N ASP A 136 13.24 -4.17 4.68
CA ASP A 136 12.79 -4.54 3.34
C ASP A 136 11.79 -5.70 3.39
N ILE A 137 10.76 -5.63 2.55
CA ILE A 137 9.70 -6.64 2.42
C ILE A 137 9.63 -7.07 0.95
N ALA A 138 9.73 -8.37 0.68
CA ALA A 138 9.44 -8.91 -0.64
C ALA A 138 7.94 -9.15 -0.80
N MET A 139 7.34 -8.60 -1.84
CA MET A 139 5.90 -8.72 -2.11
C MET A 139 5.65 -9.17 -3.55
N GLU A 140 4.46 -9.72 -3.75
CA GLU A 140 3.97 -10.16 -5.04
C GLU A 140 2.54 -9.67 -5.26
N LYS A 141 2.22 -9.21 -6.47
CA LYS A 141 0.87 -8.82 -6.88
C LYS A 141 0.52 -9.40 -8.24
N GLY A 142 -0.58 -10.15 -8.31
CA GLY A 142 -1.20 -10.56 -9.56
C GLY A 142 -2.17 -9.49 -10.08
N VAL A 143 -2.12 -9.23 -11.38
CA VAL A 143 -3.01 -8.30 -12.09
C VAL A 143 -3.61 -9.03 -13.27
N SER A 144 -4.93 -9.23 -13.26
CA SER A 144 -5.67 -9.80 -14.40
C SER A 144 -5.89 -8.75 -15.48
N ILE A 145 -5.60 -9.12 -16.76
CA ILE A 145 -5.64 -8.19 -17.90
C ILE A 145 -6.46 -8.73 -19.09
#